data_e98b0a782d7dc3b423eed0f63053e0de
#
_entry.id   e98b0a782d7dc3b423eed0f63053e0de
#
_cell.length_a   1.000
_cell.length_b   1.000
_cell.length_c   1.000
_cell.angle_alpha   90.00
_cell.angle_beta   90.00
_cell.angle_gamma   90.00
#
_symmetry.space_group_name_H-M   'P 1'
#
loop_
_entity.id
_entity.type
_entity.pdbx_description
1 polymer ?
#
loop_
_entity_poly.entity_id
_entity_poly.type
_entity_poly.pdbx_seq_one_letter_code
_entity_poly.pdbx_strand_id
1 'polypeptide(L)'
;MADPRKKPRAFTDANILLSGNAFPRWSYEVLQHATDGDFKLVLCPLVINQARKHLQRRFPEHLPRFEKFLRETEYELVLDPAQEEIDANQNLVRDLSDVAIALAAIGAGVDYVVSEDKDLTTQDETTAELRRHLKVLLSGTFLREVMGWTSDELEAIRHRKWDDIPESETERSESE
;
A
#
# COMPACT_ATOMS: atom_id res chain seq x y z
N MET A 1 9.08 19.10 13.08
CA MET A 1 7.61 19.12 13.01
C MET A 1 7.14 19.04 11.57
N ALA A 2 6.24 18.12 11.26
CA ALA A 2 5.66 18.04 9.93
C ALA A 2 4.81 19.29 9.68
N ASP A 3 4.96 19.90 8.49
CA ASP A 3 4.11 21.02 8.08
C ASP A 3 2.67 20.50 7.94
N PRO A 4 1.68 21.04 8.70
CA PRO A 4 0.29 20.55 8.61
C PRO A 4 -0.35 20.78 7.23
N ARG A 5 0.29 21.59 6.37
CA ARG A 5 -0.15 21.80 5.00
C ARG A 5 0.37 20.75 4.03
N LYS A 6 1.38 19.98 4.43
CA LYS A 6 1.92 18.89 3.61
C LYS A 6 1.10 17.62 3.81
N LYS A 7 0.69 17.04 2.68
CA LYS A 7 0.06 15.73 2.72
C LYS A 7 1.07 14.68 3.17
N PRO A 8 0.66 13.67 3.96
CA PRO A 8 1.56 12.60 4.30
C PRO A 8 1.97 11.82 3.05
N ARG A 9 3.18 11.29 3.07
CA ARG A 9 3.71 10.41 2.03
C ARG A 9 3.70 9.00 2.59
N ALA A 10 3.09 8.08 1.87
CA ALA A 10 2.98 6.68 2.31
C ALA A 10 3.36 5.74 1.17
N PHE A 11 4.18 4.75 1.50
CA PHE A 11 4.56 3.67 0.61
C PHE A 11 3.66 2.47 0.91
N THR A 12 3.19 1.78 -0.12
CA THR A 12 2.43 0.54 0.06
C THR A 12 3.20 -0.63 -0.53
N ASP A 13 3.08 -1.80 0.08
CA ASP A 13 3.64 -3.02 -0.49
C ASP A 13 2.74 -3.58 -1.60
N ALA A 14 3.21 -4.66 -2.25
CA ALA A 14 2.47 -5.29 -3.34
C ALA A 14 1.14 -5.89 -2.86
N ASN A 15 1.07 -6.37 -1.62
CA ASN A 15 -0.14 -6.99 -1.09
C ASN A 15 -1.28 -5.99 -0.91
N ILE A 16 -0.98 -4.74 -0.55
CA ILE A 16 -2.00 -3.69 -0.48
C ILE A 16 -2.55 -3.39 -1.87
N LEU A 17 -1.68 -3.29 -2.88
CA LEU A 17 -2.11 -3.08 -4.26
C LEU A 17 -2.95 -4.26 -4.77
N LEU A 18 -2.54 -5.49 -4.44
CA LEU A 18 -3.26 -6.70 -4.81
C LEU A 18 -4.64 -6.73 -4.15
N SER A 19 -4.70 -6.70 -2.83
CA SER A 19 -5.96 -6.82 -2.09
C SER A 19 -6.88 -5.63 -2.31
N GLY A 20 -6.34 -4.43 -2.50
CA GLY A 20 -7.12 -3.23 -2.79
C GLY A 20 -7.77 -3.24 -4.16
N ASN A 21 -7.27 -4.05 -5.09
CA ASN A 21 -7.87 -4.21 -6.41
C ASN A 21 -8.72 -5.48 -6.53
N ALA A 22 -8.49 -6.46 -5.66
CA ALA A 22 -9.25 -7.71 -5.65
C ALA A 22 -10.50 -7.65 -4.76
N PHE A 23 -10.46 -6.87 -3.68
CA PHE A 23 -11.53 -6.79 -2.68
C PHE A 23 -11.82 -5.35 -2.30
N PRO A 24 -13.12 -4.94 -2.21
CA PRO A 24 -13.49 -3.55 -1.87
C PRO A 24 -13.54 -3.34 -0.34
N ARG A 25 -12.42 -3.55 0.32
CA ARG A 25 -12.31 -3.47 1.78
C ARG A 25 -11.28 -2.41 2.19
N TRP A 26 -10.60 -2.57 3.31
CA TRP A 26 -9.70 -1.54 3.84
C TRP A 26 -8.58 -1.15 2.87
N SER A 27 -7.89 -2.10 2.26
CA SER A 27 -6.84 -1.79 1.28
C SER A 27 -7.39 -1.01 0.09
N TYR A 28 -8.59 -1.35 -0.39
CA TYR A 28 -9.28 -0.60 -1.46
C TYR A 28 -9.48 0.86 -1.05
N GLU A 29 -9.94 1.10 0.18
CA GLU A 29 -10.17 2.47 0.67
C GLU A 29 -8.86 3.26 0.80
N VAL A 30 -7.78 2.60 1.22
CA VAL A 30 -6.45 3.23 1.21
C VAL A 30 -6.11 3.72 -0.20
N LEU A 31 -6.33 2.87 -1.21
CA LEU A 31 -6.06 3.22 -2.60
C LEU A 31 -6.99 4.32 -3.12
N GLN A 32 -8.27 4.34 -2.68
CA GLN A 32 -9.20 5.42 -3.03
C GLN A 32 -8.72 6.76 -2.47
N HIS A 33 -8.23 6.80 -1.22
CA HIS A 33 -7.64 8.00 -0.64
C HIS A 33 -6.43 8.48 -1.44
N ALA A 34 -5.62 7.56 -1.95
CA ALA A 34 -4.49 7.92 -2.82
C ALA A 34 -4.98 8.53 -4.13
N THR A 35 -5.99 7.93 -4.77
CA THR A 35 -6.58 8.44 -6.01
C THR A 35 -7.19 9.83 -5.80
N ASP A 36 -7.86 10.04 -4.66
CA ASP A 36 -8.47 11.32 -4.31
C ASP A 36 -7.42 12.38 -3.90
N GLY A 37 -6.17 11.99 -3.73
CA GLY A 37 -5.10 12.90 -3.37
C GLY A 37 -5.06 13.29 -1.89
N ASP A 38 -5.67 12.49 -1.02
CA ASP A 38 -5.68 12.74 0.43
C ASP A 38 -4.30 12.47 1.06
N PHE A 39 -3.49 11.66 0.41
CA PHE A 39 -2.08 11.47 0.73
C PHE A 39 -1.29 11.22 -0.54
N LYS A 40 0.03 11.37 -0.47
CA LYS A 40 0.92 11.10 -1.60
C LYS A 40 1.37 9.64 -1.55
N LEU A 41 0.90 8.84 -2.51
CA LEU A 41 1.32 7.45 -2.66
C LEU A 41 2.73 7.40 -3.25
N VAL A 42 3.59 6.56 -2.67
CA VAL A 42 4.94 6.33 -3.15
C VAL A 42 5.08 4.85 -3.49
N LEU A 43 5.57 4.55 -4.68
CA LEU A 43 5.76 3.19 -5.17
C LEU A 43 7.14 3.05 -5.81
N CYS A 44 7.60 1.81 -5.98
CA CYS A 44 8.77 1.50 -6.79
C CYS A 44 8.40 0.45 -7.86
N PRO A 45 9.17 0.33 -8.94
CA PRO A 45 8.86 -0.64 -10.01
C PRO A 45 8.69 -2.07 -9.52
N LEU A 46 9.51 -2.50 -8.58
CA LEU A 46 9.44 -3.85 -8.00
C LEU A 46 8.05 -4.14 -7.43
N VAL A 47 7.50 -3.22 -6.62
CA VAL A 47 6.19 -3.36 -6.00
C VAL A 47 5.08 -3.42 -7.04
N ILE A 48 5.13 -2.53 -8.04
CA ILE A 48 4.15 -2.49 -9.13
C ILE A 48 4.17 -3.81 -9.91
N ASN A 49 5.36 -4.29 -10.25
CA ASN A 49 5.51 -5.52 -11.03
C ASN A 49 5.08 -6.76 -10.25
N GLN A 50 5.36 -6.81 -8.95
CA GLN A 50 4.89 -7.90 -8.08
C GLN A 50 3.36 -7.91 -8.01
N ALA A 51 2.74 -6.77 -7.80
CA ALA A 51 1.29 -6.65 -7.73
C ALA A 51 0.64 -7.09 -9.04
N ARG A 52 1.17 -6.62 -10.18
CA ARG A 52 0.66 -6.98 -11.51
C ARG A 52 0.76 -8.50 -11.76
N LYS A 53 1.90 -9.08 -11.45
CA LYS A 53 2.14 -10.52 -11.63
C LYS A 53 1.19 -11.36 -10.76
N HIS A 54 1.00 -10.97 -9.49
CA HIS A 54 0.12 -11.71 -8.58
C HIS A 54 -1.35 -11.56 -8.97
N LEU A 55 -1.79 -10.37 -9.41
CA LEU A 55 -3.14 -10.16 -9.91
C LEU A 55 -3.39 -11.00 -11.17
N GLN A 56 -2.47 -10.97 -12.11
CA GLN A 56 -2.61 -11.75 -13.35
C GLN A 56 -2.77 -13.24 -13.07
N ARG A 57 -2.07 -13.74 -12.06
CA ARG A 57 -2.10 -15.17 -11.71
C ARG A 57 -3.31 -15.57 -10.87
N ARG A 58 -3.72 -14.71 -9.92
CA ARG A 58 -4.75 -15.06 -8.93
C ARG A 58 -6.12 -14.44 -9.20
N PHE A 59 -6.13 -13.23 -9.74
CA PHE A 59 -7.36 -12.46 -9.95
C PHE A 59 -7.28 -11.69 -11.28
N PRO A 60 -7.14 -12.42 -12.42
CA PRO A 60 -6.93 -11.76 -13.72
C PRO A 60 -8.07 -10.82 -14.12
N GLU A 61 -9.30 -11.06 -13.65
CA GLU A 61 -10.47 -10.22 -13.89
C GLU A 61 -10.33 -8.82 -13.27
N HIS A 62 -9.47 -8.65 -12.29
CA HIS A 62 -9.23 -7.36 -11.62
C HIS A 62 -7.97 -6.64 -12.10
N LEU A 63 -7.23 -7.21 -13.05
CA LEU A 63 -6.04 -6.56 -13.61
C LEU A 63 -6.37 -5.23 -14.31
N PRO A 64 -7.45 -5.12 -15.11
CA PRO A 64 -7.83 -3.84 -15.69
C PRO A 64 -8.07 -2.74 -14.66
N ARG A 65 -8.65 -3.09 -13.50
CA ARG A 65 -8.85 -2.15 -12.39
C ARG A 65 -7.53 -1.61 -11.85
N PHE A 66 -6.55 -2.48 -11.71
CA PHE A 66 -5.20 -2.09 -11.25
C PHE A 66 -4.52 -1.15 -12.25
N GLU A 67 -4.57 -1.48 -13.54
CA GLU A 67 -3.95 -0.65 -14.57
C GLU A 67 -4.63 0.73 -14.64
N LYS A 68 -5.95 0.77 -14.45
CA LYS A 68 -6.70 2.03 -14.37
C LYS A 68 -6.29 2.83 -13.15
N PHE A 69 -6.14 2.18 -12.00
CA PHE A 69 -5.67 2.82 -10.77
C PHE A 69 -4.32 3.51 -10.99
N LEU A 70 -3.38 2.85 -11.64
CA LEU A 70 -2.07 3.42 -11.93
C LEU A 70 -2.14 4.63 -12.86
N ARG A 71 -3.07 4.61 -13.84
CA ARG A 71 -3.24 5.75 -14.75
C ARG A 71 -3.89 6.95 -14.08
N GLU A 72 -4.85 6.72 -13.20
CA GLU A 72 -5.67 7.78 -12.58
C GLU A 72 -5.09 8.34 -11.30
N THR A 73 -4.18 7.61 -10.67
CA THR A 73 -3.60 8.03 -9.39
C THR A 73 -2.27 8.71 -9.63
N GLU A 74 -2.13 9.91 -9.07
CA GLU A 74 -0.86 10.61 -9.06
C GLU A 74 -0.01 10.04 -7.93
N TYR A 75 1.04 9.30 -8.30
CA TYR A 75 1.97 8.72 -7.33
C TYR A 75 3.41 9.08 -7.65
N GLU A 76 4.26 9.04 -6.63
CA GLU A 76 5.69 9.24 -6.76
C GLU A 76 6.36 7.90 -7.01
N LEU A 77 7.10 7.77 -8.11
CA LEU A 77 7.84 6.55 -8.42
C LEU A 77 9.29 6.73 -7.99
N VAL A 78 9.74 5.88 -7.06
CA VAL A 78 11.13 5.86 -6.60
C VAL A 78 11.85 4.66 -7.18
N LEU A 79 13.17 4.71 -7.21
CA LEU A 79 13.97 3.63 -7.77
C LEU A 79 13.99 2.40 -6.87
N ASP A 80 14.08 1.24 -7.47
CA ASP A 80 14.36 0.01 -6.73
C ASP A 80 15.76 0.12 -6.10
N PRO A 81 15.97 -0.48 -4.90
CA PRO A 81 17.31 -0.52 -4.32
C PRO A 81 18.25 -1.38 -5.17
N ALA A 82 19.55 -1.04 -5.15
CA ALA A 82 20.56 -1.83 -5.81
C ALA A 82 20.74 -3.18 -5.11
N GLN A 83 21.14 -4.21 -5.88
CA GLN A 83 21.33 -5.55 -5.31
C GLN A 83 22.38 -5.54 -4.18
N GLU A 84 23.40 -4.71 -4.29
CA GLU A 84 24.42 -4.56 -3.22
C GLU A 84 23.83 -4.06 -1.91
N GLU A 85 22.86 -3.13 -1.98
CA GLU A 85 22.16 -2.64 -0.80
C GLU A 85 21.31 -3.73 -0.17
N ILE A 86 20.62 -4.53 -0.98
CA ILE A 86 19.82 -5.66 -0.51
C ILE A 86 20.72 -6.68 0.19
N ASP A 87 21.85 -7.02 -0.42
CA ASP A 87 22.82 -7.98 0.13
C ASP A 87 23.41 -7.50 1.45
N ALA A 88 23.65 -6.20 1.58
CA ALA A 88 24.21 -5.60 2.78
C ALA A 88 23.20 -5.49 3.94
N ASN A 89 21.90 -5.65 3.67
CA ASN A 89 20.83 -5.41 4.65
C ASN A 89 19.89 -6.62 4.82
N GLN A 90 20.38 -7.83 4.60
CA GLN A 90 19.57 -9.06 4.67
C GLN A 90 18.94 -9.32 6.03
N ASN A 91 19.48 -8.69 7.09
CA ASN A 91 18.94 -8.83 8.45
C ASN A 91 17.88 -7.78 8.81
N LEU A 92 17.56 -6.86 7.89
CA LEU A 92 16.63 -5.76 8.15
C LEU A 92 15.23 -6.27 8.46
N VAL A 93 14.77 -7.26 7.69
CA VAL A 93 13.50 -7.95 7.90
C VAL A 93 13.69 -9.45 7.70
N ARG A 94 12.73 -10.21 8.22
CA ARG A 94 12.77 -11.68 8.23
C ARG A 94 12.74 -12.31 6.84
N ASP A 95 11.86 -11.77 5.95
CA ASP A 95 11.72 -12.27 4.59
C ASP A 95 12.61 -11.43 3.67
N LEU A 96 13.53 -12.10 2.95
CA LEU A 96 14.45 -11.44 2.03
C LEU A 96 13.76 -10.65 0.92
N SER A 97 12.57 -11.11 0.48
CA SER A 97 11.80 -10.38 -0.54
C SER A 97 11.31 -9.03 -0.03
N ASP A 98 11.12 -8.89 1.29
CA ASP A 98 10.66 -7.64 1.91
C ASP A 98 11.80 -6.66 2.16
N VAL A 99 13.05 -7.10 2.12
CA VAL A 99 14.22 -6.24 2.30
C VAL A 99 14.27 -5.14 1.24
N ALA A 100 14.05 -5.50 -0.03
CA ALA A 100 14.05 -4.55 -1.14
C ALA A 100 12.96 -3.48 -0.95
N ILE A 101 11.77 -3.90 -0.52
CA ILE A 101 10.63 -3.01 -0.29
C ILE A 101 10.93 -2.06 0.87
N ALA A 102 11.47 -2.59 1.98
CA ALA A 102 11.84 -1.79 3.13
C ALA A 102 12.92 -0.75 2.78
N LEU A 103 13.95 -1.15 2.03
CA LEU A 103 15.01 -0.25 1.60
C LEU A 103 14.49 0.85 0.67
N ALA A 104 13.59 0.53 -0.25
CA ALA A 104 12.99 1.52 -1.13
C ALA A 104 12.19 2.56 -0.33
N ALA A 105 11.43 2.12 0.65
CA ALA A 105 10.65 3.00 1.51
C ALA A 105 11.54 3.88 2.40
N ILE A 106 12.60 3.31 2.98
CA ILE A 106 13.58 4.07 3.79
C ILE A 106 14.26 5.14 2.92
N GLY A 107 14.74 4.75 1.74
CA GLY A 107 15.41 5.67 0.83
C GLY A 107 14.50 6.79 0.34
N ALA A 108 13.21 6.54 0.20
CA ALA A 108 12.21 7.53 -0.19
C ALA A 108 11.87 8.52 0.94
N GLY A 109 12.19 8.19 2.19
CA GLY A 109 11.90 9.05 3.33
C GLY A 109 10.41 9.25 3.58
N VAL A 110 9.61 8.21 3.38
CA VAL A 110 8.16 8.29 3.56
C VAL A 110 7.78 8.44 5.04
N ASP A 111 6.58 8.99 5.28
CA ASP A 111 6.05 9.12 6.63
C ASP A 111 5.52 7.78 7.14
N TYR A 112 4.94 6.97 6.25
CA TYR A 112 4.33 5.69 6.61
C TYR A 112 4.58 4.64 5.54
N VAL A 113 4.60 3.37 5.96
CA VAL A 113 4.46 2.21 5.08
C VAL A 113 3.17 1.52 5.45
N VAL A 114 2.31 1.23 4.48
CA VAL A 114 1.08 0.47 4.71
C VAL A 114 1.29 -0.95 4.22
N SER A 115 1.08 -1.93 5.10
CA SER A 115 1.28 -3.34 4.81
C SER A 115 0.40 -4.21 5.69
N GLU A 116 -0.04 -5.35 5.17
CA GLU A 116 -0.70 -6.39 5.95
C GLU A 116 0.26 -7.55 6.27
N ASP A 117 1.50 -7.46 5.81
CA ASP A 117 2.50 -8.51 6.01
C ASP A 117 2.99 -8.52 7.46
N LYS A 118 2.86 -9.66 8.12
CA LYS A 118 3.28 -9.84 9.51
C LYS A 118 4.77 -9.65 9.71
N ASP A 119 5.58 -9.97 8.71
CA ASP A 119 7.03 -9.78 8.77
C ASP A 119 7.43 -8.30 8.83
N LEU A 120 6.54 -7.41 8.38
CA LEU A 120 6.75 -5.96 8.44
C LEU A 120 5.99 -5.29 9.59
N THR A 121 4.81 -5.80 9.94
CA THR A 121 3.91 -5.14 10.89
C THR A 121 4.01 -5.62 12.34
N THR A 122 4.56 -6.83 12.56
CA THR A 122 4.72 -7.38 13.91
C THR A 122 5.72 -6.51 14.70
N GLN A 123 5.33 -6.15 15.94
CA GLN A 123 6.17 -5.32 16.82
C GLN A 123 6.95 -6.20 17.80
N ASP A 124 8.00 -6.83 17.33
CA ASP A 124 8.89 -7.67 18.13
C ASP A 124 10.36 -7.42 17.75
N GLU A 125 11.25 -8.28 18.20
CA GLU A 125 12.69 -8.14 17.93
C GLU A 125 13.04 -8.25 16.45
N THR A 126 12.24 -8.99 15.66
CA THR A 126 12.52 -9.20 14.23
C THR A 126 12.29 -7.93 13.39
N THR A 127 11.50 -6.99 13.90
CA THR A 127 11.21 -5.72 13.22
C THR A 127 11.83 -4.51 13.93
N ALA A 128 12.61 -4.73 14.99
CA ALA A 128 13.15 -3.64 15.80
C ALA A 128 13.99 -2.64 14.99
N GLU A 129 14.85 -3.15 14.10
CA GLU A 129 15.68 -2.30 13.25
C GLU A 129 14.84 -1.55 12.23
N LEU A 130 13.89 -2.23 11.61
CA LEU A 130 12.97 -1.63 10.64
C LEU A 130 12.19 -0.47 11.27
N ARG A 131 11.67 -0.65 12.48
CA ARG A 131 10.87 0.37 13.20
C ARG A 131 11.65 1.62 13.56
N ARG A 132 12.97 1.55 13.57
CA ARG A 132 13.82 2.74 13.76
C ARG A 132 13.79 3.67 12.56
N HIS A 133 13.50 3.13 11.37
CA HIS A 133 13.56 3.87 10.12
C HIS A 133 12.16 4.13 9.52
N LEU A 134 11.19 3.25 9.81
CA LEU A 134 9.87 3.29 9.18
C LEU A 134 8.76 3.13 10.22
N LYS A 135 7.67 3.85 10.00
CA LYS A 135 6.42 3.62 10.71
C LYS A 135 5.51 2.77 9.81
N VAL A 136 5.41 1.48 10.12
CA VAL A 136 4.62 0.52 9.35
C VAL A 136 3.24 0.36 9.99
N LEU A 137 2.19 0.55 9.20
CA LEU A 137 0.81 0.49 9.66
C LEU A 137 0.02 -0.52 8.83
N LEU A 138 -0.89 -1.24 9.49
CA LEU A 138 -1.92 -2.02 8.80
C LEU A 138 -2.86 -1.06 8.07
N SER A 139 -3.55 -1.54 7.02
CA SER A 139 -4.48 -0.73 6.24
C SER A 139 -5.57 -0.11 7.12
N GLY A 140 -6.20 -0.89 7.99
CA GLY A 140 -7.22 -0.38 8.92
C GLY A 140 -6.68 0.67 9.87
N THR A 141 -5.47 0.48 10.37
CA THR A 141 -4.80 1.44 11.26
C THR A 141 -4.50 2.75 10.53
N PHE A 142 -4.01 2.66 9.30
CA PHE A 142 -3.77 3.84 8.47
C PHE A 142 -5.06 4.64 8.23
N LEU A 143 -6.16 3.96 7.88
CA LEU A 143 -7.45 4.61 7.68
C LEU A 143 -7.90 5.33 8.95
N ARG A 144 -7.77 4.68 10.11
CA ARG A 144 -8.21 5.25 11.38
C ARG A 144 -7.31 6.39 11.85
N GLU A 145 -6.00 6.17 11.92
CA GLU A 145 -5.07 7.13 12.52
C GLU A 145 -4.66 8.27 11.59
N VAL A 146 -4.56 8.00 10.29
CA VAL A 146 -4.06 8.99 9.32
C VAL A 146 -5.20 9.62 8.52
N MET A 147 -6.18 8.82 8.08
CA MET A 147 -7.31 9.30 7.28
C MET A 147 -8.54 9.69 8.10
N GLY A 148 -8.55 9.41 9.40
CA GLY A 148 -9.61 9.86 10.30
C GLY A 148 -10.85 8.98 10.35
N TRP A 149 -10.77 7.74 9.91
CA TRP A 149 -11.89 6.80 9.96
C TRP A 149 -12.24 6.41 11.40
N THR A 150 -13.52 6.20 11.66
CA THR A 150 -13.98 5.64 12.95
C THR A 150 -13.92 4.11 12.91
N SER A 151 -13.93 3.50 14.08
CA SER A 151 -13.98 2.03 14.19
C SER A 151 -15.27 1.47 13.59
N ASP A 152 -16.39 2.19 13.73
CA ASP A 152 -17.68 1.78 13.14
C ASP A 152 -17.63 1.80 11.61
N GLU A 153 -17.00 2.82 11.02
CA GLU A 153 -16.83 2.91 9.58
C GLU A 153 -15.98 1.76 9.04
N LEU A 154 -14.90 1.40 9.76
CA LEU A 154 -14.04 0.27 9.40
C LEU A 154 -14.81 -1.06 9.46
N GLU A 155 -15.57 -1.27 10.54
CA GLU A 155 -16.34 -2.50 10.72
C GLU A 155 -17.42 -2.65 9.64
N ALA A 156 -18.02 -1.54 9.20
CA ALA A 156 -19.09 -1.54 8.20
C ALA A 156 -18.64 -2.14 6.85
N ILE A 157 -17.36 -2.03 6.50
CA ILE A 157 -16.85 -2.53 5.22
C ILE A 157 -15.95 -3.75 5.34
N ARG A 158 -15.81 -4.31 6.54
CA ARG A 158 -14.88 -5.41 6.81
C ARG A 158 -15.06 -6.61 5.88
N HIS A 159 -16.29 -6.92 5.51
CA HIS A 159 -16.64 -8.04 4.63
C HIS A 159 -17.36 -7.59 3.36
N ARG A 160 -17.20 -6.31 2.97
CA ARG A 160 -17.86 -5.75 1.79
C ARG A 160 -17.45 -6.48 0.52
N LYS A 161 -18.42 -6.66 -0.38
CA LYS A 161 -18.23 -7.26 -1.70
C LYS A 161 -18.46 -6.22 -2.79
N TRP A 162 -17.97 -6.48 -3.99
CA TRP A 162 -18.15 -5.55 -5.11
C TRP A 162 -19.62 -5.25 -5.39
N ASP A 163 -20.50 -6.22 -5.22
CA ASP A 163 -21.96 -6.03 -5.39
C ASP A 163 -22.56 -5.04 -4.40
N ASP A 164 -21.89 -4.80 -3.28
CA ASP A 164 -22.34 -3.85 -2.25
C ASP A 164 -21.98 -2.40 -2.58
N ILE A 165 -21.14 -2.18 -3.60
CA ILE A 165 -20.74 -0.83 -4.04
C ILE A 165 -21.75 -0.35 -5.11
N PRO A 166 -22.27 0.90 -5.00
CA PRO A 166 -23.21 1.44 -5.99
C PRO A 166 -22.65 1.44 -7.41
N GLU A 167 -23.47 1.11 -8.39
CA GLU A 167 -23.09 1.04 -9.81
C GLU A 167 -22.40 2.31 -10.32
N SER A 168 -22.77 3.47 -9.80
CA SER A 168 -22.16 4.75 -10.19
C SER A 168 -20.67 4.83 -9.86
N GLU A 169 -20.21 4.12 -8.84
CA GLU A 169 -18.79 4.04 -8.49
C GLU A 169 -18.07 2.96 -9.31
N THR A 170 -18.78 1.86 -9.62
CA THR A 170 -18.24 0.78 -10.44
C THR A 170 -18.12 1.18 -11.91
N GLU A 171 -19.11 1.91 -12.44
CA GLU A 171 -19.08 2.40 -13.83
C GLU A 171 -17.93 3.37 -14.07
N ARG A 172 -17.57 4.18 -13.07
CA ARG A 172 -16.39 5.04 -13.15
C ARG A 172 -15.11 4.22 -13.26
N SER A 173 -15.12 2.96 -12.83
CA SER A 173 -13.96 2.08 -12.89
C SER A 173 -13.90 1.25 -14.18
N GLU A 174 -15.02 1.09 -14.92
CA GLU A 174 -15.09 0.26 -16.13
C GLU A 174 -15.22 1.04 -17.44
N SER A 175 -15.60 2.32 -17.39
CA SER A 175 -15.92 3.11 -18.58
C SER A 175 -14.74 3.91 -19.13
N GLU A 176 -13.63 3.26 -19.36
CA GLU A 176 -12.55 3.81 -20.21
C GLU A 176 -11.53 2.73 -20.54
#